data_815c12e7264aeb78baecbc5f99d6f849
#
_entry.id   815c12e7264aeb78baecbc5f99d6f849
#
_cell.length_a   1.000
_cell.length_b   1.000
_cell.length_c   1.000
_cell.angle_alpha   90.00
_cell.angle_beta   90.00
_cell.angle_gamma   90.00
#
_symmetry.space_group_name_H-M   'P 1'
#
loop_
_entity.id
_entity.type
_entity.pdbx_description
1 polymer ?
#
loop_
_entity_poly.entity_id
_entity_poly.type
_entity_poly.pdbx_seq_one_letter_code
_entity_poly.pdbx_strand_id
1 'polypeptide(L)'
;MRYMFSGAHAFDKDIGGWAVHSVTNMDWMFDGASSFNQDISGWAVHSATDMHGMFAHASSFNQDIGDWDTSGVTSMAYMFYYASAFDQDLGWCVDNGVDLTNAFYNTPCASTSCGVRQGDACAPTLAPTPAPTPGALGSDGATARSVALCLAVAALLVLV
;
A
#
# COMPACT_ATOMS: atom_id res chain seq x y z
N MET A 1 -14.50 -9.87 12.49
CA MET A 1 -13.67 -10.93 13.17
C MET A 1 -12.72 -10.33 14.22
N ARG A 2 -13.17 -9.28 14.91
CA ARG A 2 -12.37 -8.57 15.92
C ARG A 2 -11.88 -9.53 17.03
N TYR A 3 -10.61 -9.38 17.43
CA TYR A 3 -9.98 -10.10 18.55
C TYR A 3 -10.05 -11.63 18.51
N MET A 4 -10.38 -12.26 17.36
CA MET A 4 -10.70 -13.69 17.31
C MET A 4 -9.57 -14.59 17.84
N PHE A 5 -8.32 -14.24 17.60
CA PHE A 5 -7.13 -14.95 18.04
C PHE A 5 -6.19 -14.07 18.87
N SER A 6 -6.71 -12.95 19.41
CA SER A 6 -5.90 -12.06 20.24
C SER A 6 -5.39 -12.79 21.48
N GLY A 7 -4.08 -12.73 21.74
CA GLY A 7 -3.42 -13.44 22.83
C GLY A 7 -3.29 -14.96 22.64
N ALA A 8 -3.68 -15.49 21.49
CA ALA A 8 -3.57 -16.93 21.19
C ALA A 8 -2.13 -17.30 20.80
N HIS A 9 -1.19 -17.24 21.75
CA HIS A 9 0.26 -17.35 21.49
C HIS A 9 0.69 -18.63 20.76
N ALA A 10 -0.01 -19.75 20.95
CA ALA A 10 0.30 -21.05 20.34
C ALA A 10 -0.55 -21.34 19.09
N PHE A 11 -1.38 -20.38 18.66
CA PHE A 11 -2.24 -20.58 17.50
C PHE A 11 -1.40 -20.51 16.21
N ASP A 12 -1.39 -21.63 15.46
CA ASP A 12 -0.75 -21.75 14.14
C ASP A 12 -1.49 -22.82 13.32
N LYS A 13 -2.81 -22.67 13.18
CA LYS A 13 -3.63 -23.59 12.39
C LYS A 13 -3.93 -23.00 11.02
N ASP A 14 -3.93 -23.87 10.00
CA ASP A 14 -4.31 -23.51 8.66
C ASP A 14 -5.77 -22.97 8.63
N ILE A 15 -5.90 -21.73 8.22
CA ILE A 15 -7.15 -20.99 8.05
C ILE A 15 -7.21 -20.32 6.67
N GLY A 16 -6.29 -20.66 5.76
CA GLY A 16 -6.21 -20.06 4.43
C GLY A 16 -7.50 -20.23 3.62
N GLY A 17 -8.22 -21.33 3.84
CA GLY A 17 -9.49 -21.60 3.18
C GLY A 17 -10.72 -20.88 3.77
N TRP A 18 -10.56 -19.97 4.74
CA TRP A 18 -11.71 -19.29 5.34
C TRP A 18 -12.36 -18.27 4.39
N ALA A 19 -13.71 -18.25 4.38
CA ALA A 19 -14.47 -17.27 3.63
C ALA A 19 -14.57 -15.94 4.39
N VAL A 20 -13.62 -15.04 4.16
CA VAL A 20 -13.55 -13.73 4.83
C VAL A 20 -14.10 -12.58 4.00
N HIS A 21 -14.62 -12.84 2.80
CA HIS A 21 -15.03 -11.87 1.79
C HIS A 21 -16.09 -10.85 2.26
N SER A 22 -16.83 -11.15 3.32
CA SER A 22 -17.83 -10.24 3.90
C SER A 22 -17.43 -9.65 5.25
N VAL A 23 -16.19 -9.90 5.68
CA VAL A 23 -15.68 -9.36 6.95
C VAL A 23 -15.28 -7.90 6.76
N THR A 24 -15.90 -7.01 7.50
CA THR A 24 -15.63 -5.57 7.45
C THR A 24 -14.64 -5.10 8.51
N ASN A 25 -14.48 -5.85 9.61
CA ASN A 25 -13.62 -5.47 10.72
C ASN A 25 -12.75 -6.65 11.17
N MET A 26 -11.43 -6.47 11.07
CA MET A 26 -10.38 -7.43 11.46
C MET A 26 -9.47 -6.90 12.57
N ASP A 27 -9.92 -5.88 13.29
CA ASP A 27 -9.24 -5.18 14.37
C ASP A 27 -8.71 -6.17 15.42
N TRP A 28 -7.41 -6.12 15.71
CA TRP A 28 -6.67 -6.96 16.65
C TRP A 28 -6.85 -8.49 16.48
N MET A 29 -7.17 -8.94 15.27
CA MET A 29 -7.54 -10.35 15.06
C MET A 29 -6.46 -11.34 15.48
N PHE A 30 -5.20 -11.05 15.24
CA PHE A 30 -4.04 -11.88 15.57
C PHE A 30 -3.06 -11.18 16.53
N ASP A 31 -3.52 -10.15 17.27
CA ASP A 31 -2.67 -9.47 18.24
C ASP A 31 -2.07 -10.45 19.25
N GLY A 32 -0.75 -10.51 19.35
CA GLY A 32 -0.07 -11.43 20.26
C GLY A 32 -0.16 -12.91 19.87
N ALA A 33 -0.68 -13.26 18.69
CA ALA A 33 -0.63 -14.63 18.16
C ALA A 33 0.81 -14.95 17.69
N SER A 34 1.71 -15.10 18.65
CA SER A 34 3.16 -15.08 18.42
C SER A 34 3.69 -16.25 17.58
N SER A 35 2.97 -17.37 17.48
CA SER A 35 3.34 -18.52 16.64
C SER A 35 2.70 -18.50 15.27
N PHE A 36 1.71 -17.61 15.02
CA PHE A 36 0.94 -17.62 13.79
C PHE A 36 1.77 -17.21 12.59
N ASN A 37 1.87 -18.11 11.60
CA ASN A 37 2.55 -17.86 10.32
C ASN A 37 1.95 -18.68 9.17
N GLN A 38 0.62 -18.88 9.15
CA GLN A 38 -0.05 -19.62 8.09
C GLN A 38 -0.32 -18.75 6.86
N ASP A 39 -0.33 -19.39 5.69
CA ASP A 39 -0.63 -18.73 4.44
C ASP A 39 -2.09 -18.28 4.39
N ILE A 40 -2.29 -16.98 4.34
CA ILE A 40 -3.58 -16.31 4.20
C ILE A 40 -3.60 -15.37 2.99
N SER A 41 -2.65 -15.51 2.07
CA SER A 41 -2.56 -14.70 0.84
C SER A 41 -3.83 -14.75 0.00
N GLY A 42 -4.52 -15.92 0.01
CA GLY A 42 -5.78 -16.13 -0.71
C GLY A 42 -7.02 -15.49 -0.07
N TRP A 43 -6.90 -14.78 1.06
CA TRP A 43 -8.06 -14.15 1.68
C TRP A 43 -8.61 -12.97 0.85
N ALA A 44 -9.90 -13.01 0.54
CA ALA A 44 -10.60 -11.92 -0.15
C ALA A 44 -11.00 -10.83 0.86
N VAL A 45 -10.09 -9.89 1.15
CA VAL A 45 -10.26 -8.85 2.19
C VAL A 45 -10.90 -7.56 1.69
N HIS A 46 -11.36 -7.49 0.46
CA HIS A 46 -11.90 -6.30 -0.21
C HIS A 46 -13.05 -5.59 0.54
N SER A 47 -13.75 -6.28 1.44
CA SER A 47 -14.80 -5.66 2.27
C SER A 47 -14.28 -5.10 3.60
N ALA A 48 -13.02 -5.35 3.95
CA ALA A 48 -12.47 -4.87 5.22
C ALA A 48 -12.25 -3.36 5.19
N THR A 49 -12.72 -2.69 6.23
CA THR A 49 -12.53 -1.24 6.41
C THR A 49 -11.61 -0.93 7.58
N ASP A 50 -11.42 -1.88 8.50
CA ASP A 50 -10.61 -1.71 9.70
C ASP A 50 -9.72 -2.93 9.92
N MET A 51 -8.40 -2.70 9.86
CA MET A 51 -7.32 -3.67 10.10
C MET A 51 -6.38 -3.20 11.22
N HIS A 52 -6.88 -2.32 12.11
CA HIS A 52 -6.12 -1.79 13.23
C HIS A 52 -5.51 -2.91 14.08
N GLY A 53 -4.20 -2.90 14.29
CA GLY A 53 -3.50 -3.87 15.13
C GLY A 53 -3.62 -5.33 14.70
N MET A 54 -4.04 -5.62 13.47
CA MET A 54 -4.40 -7.00 13.07
C MET A 54 -3.33 -8.04 13.38
N PHE A 55 -2.06 -7.70 13.17
CA PHE A 55 -0.89 -8.57 13.43
C PHE A 55 0.06 -7.97 14.47
N ALA A 56 -0.42 -7.07 15.34
CA ALA A 56 0.41 -6.51 16.38
C ALA A 56 0.98 -7.64 17.26
N HIS A 57 2.28 -7.59 17.57
CA HIS A 57 2.98 -8.62 18.35
C HIS A 57 2.90 -10.07 17.80
N ALA A 58 2.45 -10.26 16.54
CA ALA A 58 2.50 -11.56 15.85
C ALA A 58 3.94 -11.81 15.38
N SER A 59 4.80 -12.20 16.30
CA SER A 59 6.26 -12.19 16.13
C SER A 59 6.82 -13.18 15.12
N SER A 60 6.04 -14.21 14.72
CA SER A 60 6.42 -15.17 13.67
C SER A 60 5.80 -14.86 12.31
N PHE A 61 4.83 -13.95 12.23
CA PHE A 61 4.11 -13.69 10.99
C PHE A 61 5.01 -13.03 9.95
N ASN A 62 5.16 -13.68 8.78
CA ASN A 62 5.94 -13.18 7.64
C ASN A 62 5.42 -13.72 6.30
N GLN A 63 4.09 -13.80 6.13
CA GLN A 63 3.51 -14.24 4.86
C GLN A 63 3.36 -13.07 3.89
N ASP A 64 3.54 -13.38 2.61
CA ASP A 64 3.28 -12.42 1.53
C ASP A 64 1.77 -12.24 1.36
N ILE A 65 1.29 -11.05 1.67
CA ILE A 65 -0.11 -10.63 1.53
C ILE A 65 -0.23 -9.39 0.62
N GLY A 66 0.77 -9.16 -0.22
CA GLY A 66 0.81 -8.02 -1.15
C GLY A 66 -0.38 -7.97 -2.11
N ASP A 67 -0.94 -9.13 -2.46
CA ASP A 67 -2.10 -9.25 -3.35
C ASP A 67 -3.46 -8.91 -2.69
N TRP A 68 -3.48 -8.55 -1.40
CA TRP A 68 -4.72 -8.14 -0.75
C TRP A 68 -5.27 -6.83 -1.32
N ASP A 69 -6.56 -6.82 -1.66
CA ASP A 69 -7.26 -5.60 -2.03
C ASP A 69 -7.61 -4.79 -0.77
N THR A 70 -6.77 -3.80 -0.49
CA THR A 70 -6.90 -2.92 0.67
C THR A 70 -7.57 -1.59 0.36
N SER A 71 -8.17 -1.44 -0.83
CA SER A 71 -8.74 -0.18 -1.33
C SER A 71 -9.87 0.40 -0.46
N GLY A 72 -10.57 -0.47 0.31
CA GLY A 72 -11.64 -0.05 1.23
C GLY A 72 -11.18 0.25 2.66
N VAL A 73 -9.90 0.03 2.98
CA VAL A 73 -9.41 0.15 4.35
C VAL A 73 -9.21 1.62 4.74
N THR A 74 -9.70 1.98 5.92
CA THR A 74 -9.56 3.34 6.49
C THR A 74 -8.58 3.41 7.66
N SER A 75 -8.29 2.27 8.31
CA SER A 75 -7.31 2.20 9.39
C SER A 75 -6.47 0.94 9.29
N MET A 76 -5.16 1.12 9.30
CA MET A 76 -4.10 0.12 9.46
C MET A 76 -3.17 0.51 10.61
N ALA A 77 -3.61 1.41 11.51
CA ALA A 77 -2.78 1.82 12.63
C ALA A 77 -2.36 0.58 13.44
N TYR A 78 -1.09 0.52 13.83
CA TYR A 78 -0.49 -0.60 14.57
C TYR A 78 -0.57 -1.98 13.89
N MET A 79 -0.90 -2.07 12.59
CA MET A 79 -1.21 -3.35 11.93
C MET A 79 -0.13 -4.41 12.13
N PHE A 80 1.15 -4.05 12.04
CA PHE A 80 2.30 -4.94 12.25
C PHE A 80 3.20 -4.48 13.40
N TYR A 81 2.64 -3.75 14.36
CA TYR A 81 3.38 -3.21 15.50
C TYR A 81 4.09 -4.33 16.28
N TYR A 82 5.43 -4.28 16.36
CA TYR A 82 6.27 -5.34 16.95
C TYR A 82 6.11 -6.74 16.30
N ALA A 83 5.67 -6.84 15.05
CA ALA A 83 5.74 -8.08 14.27
C ALA A 83 7.19 -8.31 13.81
N SER A 84 8.01 -8.86 14.67
CA SER A 84 9.49 -8.86 14.55
C SER A 84 10.05 -9.71 13.41
N ALA A 85 9.27 -10.65 12.85
CA ALA A 85 9.65 -11.41 11.67
C ALA A 85 9.18 -10.80 10.36
N PHE A 86 8.25 -9.80 10.40
CA PHE A 86 7.60 -9.29 9.20
C PHE A 86 8.53 -8.44 8.35
N ASP A 87 8.93 -8.96 7.18
CA ASP A 87 9.88 -8.35 6.25
C ASP A 87 9.42 -8.50 4.79
N GLN A 88 8.16 -8.19 4.50
CA GLN A 88 7.58 -8.27 3.17
C GLN A 88 7.48 -6.88 2.50
N ASP A 89 7.61 -6.85 1.18
CA ASP A 89 7.27 -5.69 0.36
C ASP A 89 5.82 -5.83 -0.12
N LEU A 90 4.90 -5.16 0.56
CA LEU A 90 3.47 -5.28 0.29
C LEU A 90 3.04 -4.59 -1.01
N GLY A 91 3.79 -3.59 -1.47
CA GLY A 91 3.47 -2.84 -2.68
C GLY A 91 2.13 -2.09 -2.64
N TRP A 92 1.45 -2.05 -1.49
CA TRP A 92 0.12 -1.44 -1.38
C TRP A 92 0.15 0.05 -1.64
N CYS A 93 -0.94 0.50 -2.27
CA CYS A 93 -1.19 1.89 -2.54
C CYS A 93 -2.47 2.30 -1.83
N VAL A 94 -2.36 3.15 -0.82
CA VAL A 94 -3.49 3.53 0.03
C VAL A 94 -3.79 5.02 -0.07
N ASP A 95 -5.04 5.39 0.19
CA ASP A 95 -5.46 6.79 0.16
C ASP A 95 -4.82 7.62 1.27
N ASN A 96 -4.73 8.95 1.07
CA ASN A 96 -4.18 9.89 2.06
C ASN A 96 -4.91 9.88 3.41
N GLY A 97 -6.17 9.43 3.44
CA GLY A 97 -6.98 9.36 4.65
C GLY A 97 -6.79 8.09 5.49
N VAL A 98 -6.04 7.11 5.01
CA VAL A 98 -5.79 5.87 5.75
C VAL A 98 -4.86 6.13 6.93
N ASP A 99 -5.27 5.72 8.14
CA ASP A 99 -4.41 5.83 9.32
C ASP A 99 -3.35 4.73 9.31
N LEU A 100 -2.08 5.12 9.18
CA LEU A 100 -0.89 4.27 9.21
C LEU A 100 -0.07 4.47 10.49
N THR A 101 -0.62 5.08 11.54
CA THR A 101 0.09 5.35 12.79
C THR A 101 0.76 4.09 13.34
N ASN A 102 2.08 4.10 13.45
CA ASN A 102 2.89 2.97 13.94
C ASN A 102 2.63 1.63 13.24
N ALA A 103 2.06 1.62 12.03
CA ALA A 103 1.68 0.40 11.33
C ALA A 103 2.84 -0.61 11.21
N PHE A 104 4.07 -0.13 11.01
CA PHE A 104 5.26 -0.97 10.80
C PHE A 104 6.33 -0.77 11.88
N TYR A 105 5.95 -0.19 13.03
CA TYR A 105 6.92 0.09 14.08
C TYR A 105 7.56 -1.20 14.60
N ASN A 106 8.90 -1.23 14.62
CA ASN A 106 9.71 -2.36 15.08
C ASN A 106 9.53 -3.64 14.24
N THR A 107 9.29 -3.50 12.94
CA THR A 107 9.45 -4.56 11.93
C THR A 107 10.79 -4.40 11.21
N PRO A 108 11.37 -5.45 10.61
CA PRO A 108 12.57 -5.36 9.77
C PRO A 108 12.40 -4.39 8.58
N CYS A 109 11.25 -4.38 7.94
CA CYS A 109 10.94 -3.50 6.79
C CYS A 109 10.43 -2.08 7.18
N ALA A 110 10.48 -1.68 8.46
CA ALA A 110 9.94 -0.38 8.93
C ALA A 110 10.54 0.83 8.20
N SER A 111 11.82 0.78 7.82
CA SER A 111 12.51 1.88 7.13
C SER A 111 11.99 2.15 5.71
N THR A 112 11.34 1.17 5.09
CA THR A 112 10.73 1.25 3.76
C THR A 112 9.20 1.31 3.83
N SER A 113 8.61 1.42 5.03
CA SER A 113 7.16 1.25 5.27
C SER A 113 6.62 -0.04 4.67
N CYS A 114 7.46 -1.10 4.65
CA CYS A 114 7.13 -2.40 4.06
C CYS A 114 6.52 -2.29 2.64
N GLY A 115 7.02 -1.35 1.83
CA GLY A 115 6.56 -1.11 0.47
C GLY A 115 5.23 -0.37 0.34
N VAL A 116 4.58 0.01 1.45
CA VAL A 116 3.31 0.74 1.41
C VAL A 116 3.54 2.21 1.04
N ARG A 117 2.78 2.69 0.06
CA ARG A 117 2.78 4.08 -0.40
C ARG A 117 1.42 4.71 -0.16
N GLN A 118 1.39 6.02 0.08
CA GLN A 118 0.16 6.73 0.40
C GLN A 118 -0.06 7.91 -0.54
N GLY A 119 -1.28 8.06 -1.04
CA GLY A 119 -1.72 9.18 -1.85
C GLY A 119 -0.87 9.41 -3.11
N ASP A 120 -0.32 10.62 -3.26
CA ASP A 120 0.44 11.00 -4.46
C ASP A 120 1.69 10.13 -4.70
N ALA A 121 2.24 9.50 -3.66
CA ALA A 121 3.33 8.55 -3.79
C ALA A 121 2.93 7.27 -4.55
N CYS A 122 1.64 7.05 -4.75
CA CYS A 122 1.06 5.96 -5.52
C CYS A 122 1.08 6.19 -7.03
N ALA A 123 1.27 7.42 -7.49
CA ALA A 123 1.34 7.70 -8.91
C ALA A 123 2.48 6.88 -9.55
N PRO A 124 2.24 6.25 -10.72
CA PRO A 124 3.32 5.58 -11.43
C PRO A 124 4.42 6.60 -11.68
N THR A 125 5.65 6.28 -11.25
CA THR A 125 6.82 7.11 -11.57
C THR A 125 6.93 7.12 -13.09
N LEU A 126 6.53 8.21 -13.74
CA LEU A 126 6.76 8.37 -15.16
C LEU A 126 8.27 8.22 -15.36
N ALA A 127 8.67 7.19 -16.12
CA ALA A 127 10.05 7.05 -16.52
C ALA A 127 10.52 8.40 -17.08
N PRO A 128 11.70 8.92 -16.73
CA PRO A 128 12.17 10.18 -17.27
C PRO A 128 12.09 10.08 -18.79
N THR A 129 11.31 10.98 -19.39
CA THR A 129 11.23 11.11 -20.84
C THR A 129 12.67 11.20 -21.34
N PRO A 130 13.14 10.30 -22.22
CA PRO A 130 14.50 10.38 -22.73
C PRO A 130 14.69 11.79 -23.30
N ALA A 131 15.73 12.47 -22.87
CA ALA A 131 16.07 13.78 -23.40
C ALA A 131 16.10 13.71 -24.92
N PRO A 132 15.53 14.69 -25.64
CA PRO A 132 15.59 14.70 -27.11
C PRO A 132 17.06 14.59 -27.53
N THR A 133 17.38 13.53 -28.26
CA THR A 133 18.73 13.29 -28.77
C THR A 133 19.09 14.46 -29.69
N PRO A 134 20.13 15.27 -29.41
CA PRO A 134 20.58 16.29 -30.32
C PRO A 134 21.34 15.60 -31.47
N GLY A 135 20.66 15.42 -32.60
CA GLY A 135 21.34 14.88 -33.77
C GLY A 135 20.48 14.10 -34.74
N ALA A 136 19.57 14.77 -35.43
CA ALA A 136 19.14 14.36 -36.77
C ALA A 136 18.72 15.64 -37.52
N LEU A 137 19.68 16.39 -37.96
CA LEU A 137 19.48 17.33 -39.06
C LEU A 137 19.30 16.51 -40.34
N GLY A 138 18.08 16.04 -40.57
CA GLY A 138 17.64 15.60 -41.89
C GLY A 138 17.24 16.85 -42.67
N SER A 139 18.01 17.12 -43.74
CA SER A 139 17.67 18.09 -44.76
C SER A 139 16.41 17.64 -45.49
N ASP A 140 15.29 18.29 -45.25
CA ASP A 140 14.22 18.44 -46.22
C ASP A 140 13.33 19.63 -45.81
N GLY A 141 13.42 20.67 -46.60
CA GLY A 141 12.63 21.87 -46.42
C GLY A 141 11.18 21.63 -46.78
N ALA A 142 10.30 21.99 -45.87
CA ALA A 142 9.01 22.64 -46.16
C ALA A 142 8.19 22.81 -44.88
N THR A 143 7.76 24.08 -44.65
CA THR A 143 6.63 24.48 -43.76
C THR A 143 6.80 24.34 -42.25
N ALA A 144 7.70 25.14 -41.69
CA ALA A 144 7.53 25.65 -40.31
C ALA A 144 6.43 26.71 -40.29
N ARG A 145 5.18 26.30 -40.11
CA ARG A 145 4.06 27.18 -39.68
C ARG A 145 3.00 26.32 -39.06
N SER A 146 2.90 26.35 -37.75
CA SER A 146 1.73 26.01 -36.87
C SER A 146 2.07 25.14 -35.67
N VAL A 147 2.91 25.58 -34.74
CA VAL A 147 2.87 25.13 -33.34
C VAL A 147 3.40 26.24 -32.42
N ALA A 148 2.84 27.42 -32.55
CA ALA A 148 3.12 28.52 -31.62
C ALA A 148 1.81 29.26 -31.24
N LEU A 149 0.79 28.52 -30.82
CA LEU A 149 -0.45 29.15 -30.33
C LEU A 149 -1.20 28.25 -29.36
N CYS A 150 -0.58 27.81 -28.27
CA CYS A 150 -1.26 27.19 -27.13
C CYS A 150 -0.58 27.44 -25.77
N LEU A 151 0.19 28.53 -25.63
CA LEU A 151 0.82 28.89 -24.34
C LEU A 151 0.64 30.37 -23.99
N ALA A 152 -0.54 30.93 -24.20
CA ALA A 152 -0.81 32.33 -23.82
C ALA A 152 -2.27 32.59 -23.40
N VAL A 153 -2.92 31.72 -22.63
CA VAL A 153 -4.21 32.01 -21.99
C VAL A 153 -4.28 31.48 -20.55
N ALA A 154 -3.27 31.70 -19.75
CA ALA A 154 -3.35 31.40 -18.31
C ALA A 154 -2.61 32.42 -17.44
N ALA A 155 -2.60 33.70 -17.86
CA ALA A 155 -2.01 34.74 -17.01
C ALA A 155 -2.72 36.08 -17.24
N LEU A 156 -4.06 36.13 -16.99
CA LEU A 156 -4.76 37.43 -16.85
C LEU A 156 -6.12 37.23 -16.18
N LEU A 157 -6.15 36.93 -14.88
CA LEU A 157 -7.35 37.11 -14.04
C LEU A 157 -6.96 37.13 -12.55
N VAL A 158 -6.08 38.07 -12.17
CA VAL A 158 -6.01 38.61 -10.80
C VAL A 158 -5.64 40.06 -10.93
N LEU A 159 -6.66 40.93 -10.99
CA LEU A 159 -6.64 42.36 -10.63
C LEU A 159 -7.96 43.03 -11.11
N VAL A 160 -9.01 42.84 -10.35
CA VAL A 160 -9.98 43.90 -9.97
C VAL A 160 -10.69 43.40 -8.70
#